data_03bedcbfc338e067275f68305d1a818f
#
_entry.id   03bedcbfc338e067275f68305d1a818f
#
_cell.length_a   1.000
_cell.length_b   1.000
_cell.length_c   1.000
_cell.angle_alpha   90.00
_cell.angle_beta   90.00
_cell.angle_gamma   90.00
#
_symmetry.space_group_name_H-M   'P 1'
#
loop_
_entity.id
_entity.type
_entity.pdbx_description
1 polymer ?
#
loop_
_entity_poly.entity_id
_entity_poly.type
_entity_poly.pdbx_seq_one_letter_code
_entity_poly.pdbx_strand_id
1 'polypeptide(L)'
;TRANIAKVVNSPACQEADVLIACGGGKALDTVKTAAIELKKIVFTVPTICSNCSAATAIAVVYNDDGSLEGYSYPNRPAHIFINPKIIAEAPAEYFWAGVGDALSKQPEVEYATRAGNLEHTAGLGLAIAHTCSEPLFTYGVQGLEDVRQDLSSKAVKQIALDIVVNTGYVSNLTNQNDYYYNSSVAHAFYNATCS
;
A
#
# COMPACT_ATOMS: atom_id res chain seq x y z
N THR A 1 1.44 12.83 9.44
CA THR A 1 2.20 13.29 10.63
C THR A 1 1.44 12.99 11.91
N ARG A 2 2.11 13.04 13.06
CA ARG A 2 1.49 12.85 14.38
C ARG A 2 0.38 13.86 14.62
N ALA A 3 0.57 15.11 14.18
CA ALA A 3 -0.44 16.16 14.30
C ALA A 3 -1.75 15.79 13.56
N ASN A 4 -1.66 15.21 12.39
CA ASN A 4 -2.84 14.78 11.62
C ASN A 4 -3.52 13.55 12.26
N ILE A 5 -2.74 12.60 12.77
CA ILE A 5 -3.27 11.46 13.53
C ILE A 5 -4.05 11.95 14.75
N ALA A 6 -3.47 12.87 15.53
CA ALA A 6 -4.12 13.47 16.69
C ALA A 6 -5.43 14.20 16.34
N LYS A 7 -5.53 14.87 15.18
CA LYS A 7 -6.79 15.47 14.71
C LYS A 7 -7.89 14.44 14.52
N VAL A 8 -7.57 13.27 13.96
CA VAL A 8 -8.54 12.18 13.79
C VAL A 8 -8.93 11.59 15.14
N VAL A 9 -7.95 11.30 16.00
CA VAL A 9 -8.18 10.73 17.34
C VAL A 9 -9.05 11.64 18.20
N ASN A 10 -8.81 12.96 18.17
CA ASN A 10 -9.54 13.94 18.96
C ASN A 10 -10.87 14.39 18.32
N SER A 11 -11.23 13.90 17.14
CA SER A 11 -12.52 14.21 16.51
C SER A 11 -13.66 13.50 17.23
N PRO A 12 -14.67 14.22 17.78
CA PRO A 12 -15.82 13.58 18.43
C PRO A 12 -16.54 12.60 17.48
N ALA A 13 -16.71 12.96 16.21
CA ALA A 13 -17.33 12.09 15.22
C ALA A 13 -16.55 10.78 15.02
N CYS A 14 -15.21 10.82 15.05
CA CYS A 14 -14.38 9.62 14.93
C CYS A 14 -14.41 8.77 16.22
N GLN A 15 -14.53 9.40 17.38
CA GLN A 15 -14.64 8.70 18.66
C GLN A 15 -15.98 7.96 18.79
N GLU A 16 -17.08 8.57 18.32
CA GLU A 16 -18.43 8.00 18.38
C GLU A 16 -18.70 6.97 17.27
N ALA A 17 -17.99 7.05 16.12
CA ALA A 17 -18.21 6.15 14.99
C ALA A 17 -17.88 4.70 15.33
N ASP A 18 -18.61 3.75 14.77
CA ASP A 18 -18.30 2.31 14.85
C ASP A 18 -17.19 1.90 13.87
N VAL A 19 -17.11 2.57 12.73
CA VAL A 19 -16.17 2.29 11.63
C VAL A 19 -15.58 3.60 11.13
N LEU A 20 -14.29 3.59 10.84
CA LEU A 20 -13.61 4.69 10.15
C LEU A 20 -13.45 4.35 8.67
N ILE A 21 -13.82 5.26 7.79
CA ILE A 21 -13.60 5.11 6.35
C ILE A 21 -12.44 6.02 5.94
N ALA A 22 -11.29 5.41 5.61
CA ALA A 22 -10.14 6.11 5.09
C ALA A 22 -10.27 6.29 3.58
N CYS A 23 -10.46 7.52 3.11
CA CYS A 23 -10.59 7.84 1.69
C CYS A 23 -9.45 8.77 1.26
N GLY A 24 -8.65 8.38 0.25
CA GLY A 24 -7.54 9.20 -0.23
C GLY A 24 -6.34 8.40 -0.71
N GLY A 25 -5.20 9.07 -0.84
CA GLY A 25 -3.90 8.46 -1.12
C GLY A 25 -3.23 7.90 0.14
N GLY A 26 -2.05 7.31 -0.01
CA GLY A 26 -1.32 6.61 1.06
C GLY A 26 -1.21 7.39 2.36
N LYS A 27 -0.86 8.68 2.31
CA LYS A 27 -0.74 9.54 3.51
C LYS A 27 -2.06 9.66 4.28
N ALA A 28 -3.19 9.78 3.58
CA ALA A 28 -4.51 9.84 4.22
C ALA A 28 -4.90 8.48 4.81
N LEU A 29 -4.70 7.41 4.05
CA LEU A 29 -4.98 6.04 4.47
C LEU A 29 -4.17 5.68 5.73
N ASP A 30 -2.87 5.95 5.72
CA ASP A 30 -1.98 5.65 6.84
C ASP A 30 -2.30 6.48 8.09
N THR A 31 -2.72 7.75 7.92
CA THR A 31 -3.17 8.60 9.03
C THR A 31 -4.38 7.98 9.73
N VAL A 32 -5.41 7.58 8.97
CA VAL A 32 -6.65 7.01 9.55
C VAL A 32 -6.38 5.61 10.13
N LYS A 33 -5.60 4.76 9.44
CA LYS A 33 -5.22 3.44 9.96
C LYS A 33 -4.47 3.55 11.29
N THR A 34 -3.55 4.52 11.42
CA THR A 34 -2.82 4.74 12.67
C THR A 34 -3.72 5.27 13.78
N ALA A 35 -4.59 6.24 13.47
CA ALA A 35 -5.56 6.76 14.46
C ALA A 35 -6.52 5.66 14.94
N ALA A 36 -6.88 4.73 14.07
CA ALA A 36 -7.77 3.61 14.42
C ALA A 36 -7.17 2.67 15.47
N ILE A 37 -5.85 2.60 15.61
CA ILE A 37 -5.20 1.83 16.70
C ILE A 37 -5.60 2.42 18.05
N GLU A 38 -5.46 3.73 18.21
CA GLU A 38 -5.76 4.44 19.46
C GLU A 38 -7.26 4.41 19.77
N LEU A 39 -8.09 4.60 18.73
CA LEU A 39 -9.55 4.58 18.86
C LEU A 39 -10.14 3.17 18.97
N LYS A 40 -9.35 2.11 18.69
CA LYS A 40 -9.79 0.70 18.63
C LYS A 40 -10.97 0.50 17.66
N LYS A 41 -10.91 1.15 16.51
CA LYS A 41 -11.97 1.13 15.49
C LYS A 41 -11.60 0.26 14.31
N ILE A 42 -12.62 -0.29 13.65
CA ILE A 42 -12.49 -0.97 12.36
C ILE A 42 -12.27 0.08 11.27
N VAL A 43 -11.40 -0.25 10.30
CA VAL A 43 -11.11 0.64 9.16
C VAL A 43 -11.57 -0.01 7.86
N PHE A 44 -12.25 0.78 7.03
CA PHE A 44 -12.46 0.51 5.61
C PHE A 44 -11.61 1.50 4.80
N THR A 45 -11.08 1.09 3.68
CA THR A 45 -10.25 1.94 2.82
C THR A 45 -10.85 2.14 1.44
N VAL A 46 -10.71 3.35 0.92
CA VAL A 46 -11.11 3.77 -0.43
C VAL A 46 -9.92 4.51 -1.05
N PRO A 47 -8.98 3.81 -1.73
CA PRO A 47 -7.86 4.47 -2.38
C PRO A 47 -8.36 5.34 -3.54
N THR A 48 -7.92 6.60 -3.57
CA THR A 48 -8.25 7.55 -4.67
C THR A 48 -7.10 7.71 -5.65
N ILE A 49 -5.94 7.18 -5.35
CA ILE A 49 -4.77 7.04 -6.22
C ILE A 49 -4.23 5.62 -6.08
N CYS A 50 -3.41 5.19 -7.01
CA CYS A 50 -2.85 3.84 -7.03
C CYS A 50 -1.32 3.90 -7.09
N SER A 51 -0.68 4.49 -6.07
CA SER A 51 0.77 4.66 -6.02
C SER A 51 1.50 3.61 -5.18
N ASN A 52 0.76 2.81 -4.40
CA ASN A 52 1.27 1.73 -3.55
C ASN A 52 0.13 0.89 -2.96
N CYS A 53 0.47 -0.08 -2.14
CA CYS A 53 -0.47 -1.01 -1.51
C CYS A 53 -1.01 -0.57 -0.14
N SER A 54 -0.83 0.68 0.28
CA SER A 54 -1.23 1.19 1.62
C SER A 54 -2.69 0.90 1.98
N ALA A 55 -3.59 0.88 0.97
CA ALA A 55 -5.01 0.57 1.18
C ALA A 55 -5.26 -0.85 1.73
N ALA A 56 -4.32 -1.79 1.57
CA ALA A 56 -4.49 -3.19 1.94
C ALA A 56 -3.58 -3.65 3.09
N THR A 57 -2.63 -2.81 3.52
CA THR A 57 -1.55 -3.25 4.41
C THR A 57 -1.80 -2.98 5.89
N ALA A 58 -1.23 -3.86 6.74
CA ALA A 58 -1.12 -3.70 8.18
C ALA A 58 0.09 -2.86 8.61
N ILE A 59 0.64 -2.06 7.71
CA ILE A 59 1.71 -1.10 7.99
C ILE A 59 1.26 0.29 7.57
N ALA A 60 1.69 1.30 8.29
CA ALA A 60 1.46 2.70 7.97
C ALA A 60 2.73 3.51 8.20
N VAL A 61 3.02 4.41 7.27
CA VAL A 61 4.21 5.28 7.34
C VAL A 61 3.84 6.56 8.07
N VAL A 62 4.64 6.92 9.08
CA VAL A 62 4.49 8.16 9.82
C VAL A 62 5.63 9.10 9.46
N TYR A 63 5.27 10.34 9.13
CA TYR A 63 6.22 11.38 8.74
C TYR A 63 6.28 12.48 9.78
N ASN A 64 7.44 13.12 9.90
CA ASN A 64 7.60 14.39 10.59
C ASN A 64 6.93 15.53 9.81
N ASP A 65 6.76 16.69 10.43
CA ASP A 65 6.12 17.85 9.78
C ASP A 65 6.98 18.45 8.65
N ASP A 66 8.29 18.21 8.65
CA ASP A 66 9.21 18.55 7.56
C ASP A 66 9.16 17.58 6.35
N GLY A 67 8.39 16.49 6.47
CA GLY A 67 8.24 15.47 5.45
C GLY A 67 9.24 14.31 5.54
N SER A 68 10.20 14.35 6.44
CA SER A 68 11.13 13.24 6.69
C SER A 68 10.41 12.05 7.32
N LEU A 69 10.96 10.85 7.13
CA LEU A 69 10.42 9.64 7.75
C LEU A 69 10.59 9.69 9.27
N GLU A 70 9.49 9.62 10.02
CA GLU A 70 9.53 9.41 11.47
C GLU A 70 9.68 7.93 11.82
N GLY A 71 8.91 7.07 11.12
CA GLY A 71 8.91 5.63 11.36
C GLY A 71 7.66 4.95 10.86
N TYR A 72 7.40 3.77 11.37
CA TYR A 72 6.25 2.94 10.99
C TYR A 72 5.33 2.69 12.17
N SER A 73 4.04 2.57 11.90
CA SER A 73 3.05 2.01 12.81
C SER A 73 2.42 0.76 12.20
N TYR A 74 1.92 -0.12 13.04
CA TYR A 74 1.41 -1.43 12.64
C TYR A 74 -0.06 -1.58 13.02
N PRO A 75 -0.97 -0.94 12.26
CA PRO A 75 -2.41 -1.09 12.45
C PRO A 75 -2.89 -2.48 12.06
N ASN A 76 -4.11 -2.82 12.49
CA ASN A 76 -4.81 -3.95 11.89
C ASN A 76 -5.03 -3.70 10.39
N ARG A 77 -5.05 -4.79 9.61
CA ARG A 77 -5.44 -4.71 8.20
C ARG A 77 -6.84 -4.09 8.08
N PRO A 78 -7.08 -3.24 7.08
CA PRO A 78 -8.44 -2.79 6.77
C PRO A 78 -9.38 -3.97 6.59
N ALA A 79 -10.58 -3.89 7.16
CA ALA A 79 -11.56 -4.97 7.07
C ALA A 79 -12.18 -5.06 5.67
N HIS A 80 -12.30 -3.92 4.97
CA HIS A 80 -12.74 -3.85 3.58
C HIS A 80 -11.95 -2.81 2.80
N ILE A 81 -11.76 -3.08 1.50
CA ILE A 81 -11.08 -2.20 0.55
C ILE A 81 -12.03 -1.99 -0.63
N PHE A 82 -12.42 -0.74 -0.90
CA PHE A 82 -13.29 -0.39 -2.02
C PHE A 82 -12.44 0.24 -3.12
N ILE A 83 -12.10 -0.53 -4.15
CA ILE A 83 -11.30 -0.08 -5.28
C ILE A 83 -12.24 0.33 -6.42
N ASN A 84 -12.25 1.62 -6.77
CA ASN A 84 -12.97 2.12 -7.93
C ASN A 84 -11.97 2.49 -9.03
N PRO A 85 -11.86 1.69 -10.12
CA PRO A 85 -10.90 1.95 -11.19
C PRO A 85 -11.12 3.29 -11.91
N LYS A 86 -12.35 3.82 -11.88
CA LYS A 86 -12.63 5.14 -12.49
C LYS A 86 -11.97 6.27 -11.68
N ILE A 87 -12.09 6.26 -10.36
CA ILE A 87 -11.42 7.25 -9.51
C ILE A 87 -9.90 7.19 -9.69
N ILE A 88 -9.35 5.97 -9.83
CA ILE A 88 -7.92 5.76 -10.05
C ILE A 88 -7.50 6.28 -11.44
N ALA A 89 -8.33 6.06 -12.47
CA ALA A 89 -8.04 6.53 -13.83
C ALA A 89 -8.06 8.07 -13.95
N GLU A 90 -8.93 8.73 -13.20
CA GLU A 90 -9.08 10.20 -13.18
C GLU A 90 -8.04 10.89 -12.25
N ALA A 91 -7.21 10.11 -11.53
CA ALA A 91 -6.13 10.65 -10.71
C ALA A 91 -4.90 10.99 -11.58
N PRO A 92 -4.00 11.89 -11.09
CA PRO A 92 -2.78 12.19 -11.83
C PRO A 92 -1.97 10.93 -12.17
N ALA A 93 -1.63 10.76 -13.46
CA ALA A 93 -1.03 9.53 -14.00
C ALA A 93 0.33 9.16 -13.37
N GLU A 94 1.06 10.15 -12.82
CA GLU A 94 2.32 9.92 -12.11
C GLU A 94 2.15 9.03 -10.88
N TYR A 95 1.01 9.06 -10.19
CA TYR A 95 0.76 8.15 -9.06
C TYR A 95 0.54 6.71 -9.53
N PHE A 96 -0.13 6.53 -10.66
CA PHE A 96 -0.29 5.21 -11.26
C PHE A 96 1.06 4.64 -11.72
N TRP A 97 1.87 5.47 -12.38
CA TRP A 97 3.23 5.13 -12.79
C TRP A 97 4.12 4.74 -11.60
N ALA A 98 4.07 5.53 -10.51
CA ALA A 98 4.79 5.21 -9.28
C ALA A 98 4.34 3.87 -8.69
N GLY A 99 3.05 3.58 -8.72
CA GLY A 99 2.50 2.30 -8.24
C GLY A 99 2.95 1.10 -9.08
N VAL A 100 3.06 1.26 -10.40
CA VAL A 100 3.66 0.23 -11.27
C VAL A 100 5.11 -0.04 -10.86
N GLY A 101 5.90 1.02 -10.58
CA GLY A 101 7.28 0.88 -10.13
C GLY A 101 7.40 0.17 -8.77
N ASP A 102 6.55 0.56 -7.80
CA ASP A 102 6.48 -0.09 -6.49
C ASP A 102 6.14 -1.58 -6.61
N ALA A 103 5.12 -1.91 -7.40
CA ALA A 103 4.69 -3.31 -7.60
C ALA A 103 5.74 -4.15 -8.37
N LEU A 104 6.44 -3.57 -9.36
CA LEU A 104 7.53 -4.24 -10.07
C LEU A 104 8.71 -4.60 -9.15
N SER A 105 8.97 -3.79 -8.13
CA SER A 105 10.04 -4.08 -7.18
C SER A 105 9.71 -5.25 -6.26
N LYS A 106 8.44 -5.58 -6.08
CA LYS A 106 7.97 -6.50 -5.03
C LYS A 106 8.52 -7.90 -5.18
N GLN A 107 8.42 -8.50 -6.35
CA GLN A 107 8.93 -9.86 -6.57
C GLN A 107 10.44 -9.95 -6.32
N PRO A 108 11.32 -9.18 -7.00
CA PRO A 108 12.77 -9.30 -6.80
C PRO A 108 13.22 -8.96 -5.38
N GLU A 109 12.54 -8.06 -4.68
CA GLU A 109 12.89 -7.73 -3.30
C GLU A 109 12.59 -8.87 -2.34
N VAL A 110 11.41 -9.49 -2.46
CA VAL A 110 11.04 -10.63 -1.61
C VAL A 110 11.92 -11.85 -1.94
N GLU A 111 12.18 -12.15 -3.22
CA GLU A 111 13.10 -13.22 -3.63
C GLU A 111 14.49 -13.02 -3.04
N TYR A 112 15.01 -11.80 -3.11
CA TYR A 112 16.33 -11.49 -2.54
C TYR A 112 16.34 -11.60 -1.02
N ALA A 113 15.31 -11.09 -0.33
CA ALA A 113 15.21 -11.13 1.11
C ALA A 113 15.07 -12.57 1.64
N THR A 114 14.39 -13.45 0.89
CA THR A 114 14.14 -14.86 1.26
C THR A 114 15.18 -15.85 0.73
N ARG A 115 16.23 -15.39 0.07
CA ARG A 115 17.23 -16.25 -0.63
C ARG A 115 17.98 -17.25 0.27
N ALA A 116 17.98 -17.04 1.59
CA ALA A 116 18.62 -17.97 2.53
C ALA A 116 17.86 -19.31 2.67
N GLY A 117 16.64 -19.41 2.16
CA GLY A 117 15.79 -20.61 2.20
C GLY A 117 15.15 -20.85 3.58
N ASN A 118 14.51 -22.01 3.72
CA ASN A 118 13.83 -22.46 4.95
C ASN A 118 12.74 -21.51 5.45
N LEU A 119 11.87 -21.07 4.53
CA LEU A 119 10.73 -20.23 4.88
C LEU A 119 9.65 -21.05 5.59
N GLU A 120 9.11 -20.51 6.65
CA GLU A 120 7.89 -21.02 7.26
C GLU A 120 6.68 -20.76 6.36
N HIS A 121 5.55 -21.42 6.67
CA HIS A 121 4.34 -21.41 5.84
C HIS A 121 3.92 -20.01 5.39
N THR A 122 3.81 -19.07 6.30
CA THR A 122 3.28 -17.71 5.99
C THR A 122 4.23 -16.93 5.07
N ALA A 123 5.53 -16.97 5.36
CA ALA A 123 6.54 -16.32 4.51
C ALA A 123 6.63 -16.99 3.13
N GLY A 124 6.54 -18.33 3.07
CA GLY A 124 6.50 -19.09 1.83
C GLY A 124 5.29 -18.75 0.96
N LEU A 125 4.12 -18.57 1.58
CA LEU A 125 2.93 -18.10 0.87
C LEU A 125 3.11 -16.68 0.34
N GLY A 126 3.72 -15.79 1.12
CA GLY A 126 4.06 -14.43 0.69
C GLY A 126 4.97 -14.42 -0.54
N LEU A 127 6.02 -15.27 -0.55
CA LEU A 127 6.90 -15.43 -1.71
C LEU A 127 6.14 -15.97 -2.93
N ALA A 128 5.27 -16.96 -2.74
CA ALA A 128 4.46 -17.50 -3.84
C ALA A 128 3.53 -16.43 -4.46
N ILE A 129 2.93 -15.57 -3.64
CA ILE A 129 2.13 -14.43 -4.15
C ILE A 129 3.03 -13.40 -4.83
N ALA A 130 4.24 -13.11 -4.31
CA ALA A 130 5.17 -12.17 -4.93
C ALA A 130 5.48 -12.52 -6.39
N HIS A 131 5.57 -13.81 -6.73
CA HIS A 131 5.73 -14.29 -8.11
C HIS A 131 4.56 -13.93 -9.04
N THR A 132 3.41 -13.53 -8.51
CA THR A 132 2.25 -13.10 -9.32
C THR A 132 2.21 -11.60 -9.58
N CYS A 133 3.10 -10.80 -8.96
CA CYS A 133 3.07 -9.35 -9.07
C CYS A 133 3.62 -8.81 -10.40
N SER A 134 4.54 -9.50 -11.06
CA SER A 134 5.22 -8.97 -12.25
C SER A 134 4.43 -9.18 -13.56
N GLU A 135 3.74 -10.29 -13.71
CA GLU A 135 3.07 -10.66 -14.97
C GLU A 135 1.95 -9.69 -15.37
N PRO A 136 1.02 -9.26 -14.48
CA PRO A 136 0.02 -8.26 -14.83
C PRO A 136 0.64 -6.93 -15.27
N LEU A 137 1.76 -6.52 -14.65
CA LEU A 137 2.45 -5.26 -14.96
C LEU A 137 3.07 -5.30 -16.35
N PHE A 138 3.71 -6.41 -16.75
CA PHE A 138 4.24 -6.59 -18.11
C PHE A 138 3.13 -6.69 -19.15
N THR A 139 2.00 -7.33 -18.82
CA THR A 139 0.88 -7.52 -19.76
C THR A 139 0.07 -6.25 -19.96
N TYR A 140 -0.18 -5.47 -18.93
CA TYR A 140 -1.15 -4.37 -18.94
C TYR A 140 -0.54 -3.00 -18.61
N GLY A 141 0.73 -2.93 -18.14
CA GLY A 141 1.29 -1.70 -17.58
C GLY A 141 1.36 -0.54 -18.57
N VAL A 142 1.85 -0.79 -19.79
CA VAL A 142 1.94 0.25 -20.83
C VAL A 142 0.55 0.75 -21.22
N GLN A 143 -0.37 -0.16 -21.54
CA GLN A 143 -1.74 0.20 -21.90
C GLN A 143 -2.46 0.89 -20.75
N GLY A 144 -2.30 0.40 -19.52
CA GLY A 144 -2.90 1.03 -18.34
C GLY A 144 -2.41 2.45 -18.11
N LEU A 145 -1.10 2.72 -18.33
CA LEU A 145 -0.55 4.07 -18.22
C LEU A 145 -1.05 5.01 -19.33
N GLU A 146 -1.22 4.51 -20.54
CA GLU A 146 -1.83 5.27 -21.63
C GLU A 146 -3.29 5.60 -21.34
N ASP A 147 -4.04 4.65 -20.80
CA ASP A 147 -5.45 4.80 -20.48
C ASP A 147 -5.68 5.84 -19.35
N VAL A 148 -4.89 5.79 -18.26
CA VAL A 148 -5.03 6.78 -17.17
C VAL A 148 -4.63 8.19 -17.61
N ARG A 149 -3.74 8.36 -18.60
CA ARG A 149 -3.44 9.68 -19.18
C ARG A 149 -4.61 10.28 -19.95
N GLN A 150 -5.61 9.47 -20.25
CA GLN A 150 -6.83 9.85 -20.95
C GLN A 150 -8.08 9.73 -20.07
N ASP A 151 -7.91 9.57 -18.75
CA ASP A 151 -8.96 9.36 -17.75
C ASP A 151 -9.84 8.12 -18.06
N LEU A 152 -9.30 7.12 -18.77
CA LEU A 152 -10.03 5.93 -19.20
C LEU A 152 -9.94 4.81 -18.17
N SER A 153 -11.07 4.42 -17.59
CA SER A 153 -11.20 3.24 -16.74
C SER A 153 -11.35 1.98 -17.59
N SER A 154 -10.22 1.36 -17.92
CA SER A 154 -10.14 0.17 -18.77
C SER A 154 -9.95 -1.12 -17.99
N LYS A 155 -9.96 -2.25 -18.72
CA LYS A 155 -9.53 -3.55 -18.17
C LYS A 155 -8.07 -3.49 -17.69
N ALA A 156 -7.19 -2.82 -18.44
CA ALA A 156 -5.77 -2.70 -18.09
C ALA A 156 -5.60 -1.93 -16.76
N VAL A 157 -6.24 -0.77 -16.62
CA VAL A 157 -6.24 0.00 -15.37
C VAL A 157 -6.74 -0.83 -14.19
N LYS A 158 -7.83 -1.58 -14.37
CA LYS A 158 -8.38 -2.46 -13.34
C LYS A 158 -7.39 -3.55 -12.92
N GLN A 159 -6.75 -4.24 -13.87
CA GLN A 159 -5.79 -5.31 -13.56
C GLN A 159 -4.57 -4.77 -12.81
N ILE A 160 -4.03 -3.65 -13.25
CA ILE A 160 -2.89 -2.99 -12.59
C ILE A 160 -3.27 -2.49 -11.19
N ALA A 161 -4.44 -1.87 -11.03
CA ALA A 161 -4.89 -1.41 -9.70
C ALA A 161 -5.08 -2.56 -8.72
N LEU A 162 -5.61 -3.70 -9.18
CA LEU A 162 -5.72 -4.91 -8.35
C LEU A 162 -4.35 -5.47 -7.99
N ASP A 163 -3.40 -5.48 -8.91
CA ASP A 163 -2.05 -5.94 -8.65
C ASP A 163 -1.32 -5.05 -7.63
N ILE A 164 -1.32 -3.71 -7.85
CA ILE A 164 -0.69 -2.76 -6.95
C ILE A 164 -1.31 -2.81 -5.55
N VAL A 165 -2.63 -2.86 -5.42
CA VAL A 165 -3.29 -2.78 -4.11
C VAL A 165 -3.38 -4.14 -3.44
N VAL A 166 -3.82 -5.17 -4.18
CA VAL A 166 -4.16 -6.47 -3.58
C VAL A 166 -2.96 -7.41 -3.56
N ASN A 167 -2.32 -7.68 -4.71
CA ASN A 167 -1.20 -8.64 -4.74
C ASN A 167 -0.05 -8.14 -3.86
N THR A 168 0.45 -6.92 -4.10
CA THR A 168 1.54 -6.37 -3.29
C THR A 168 1.13 -6.16 -1.83
N GLY A 169 -0.14 -5.85 -1.56
CA GLY A 169 -0.68 -5.74 -0.21
C GLY A 169 -0.68 -7.06 0.55
N TYR A 170 -1.07 -8.16 -0.10
CA TYR A 170 -0.97 -9.50 0.50
C TYR A 170 0.48 -9.90 0.73
N VAL A 171 1.36 -9.66 -0.25
CA VAL A 171 2.79 -9.92 -0.07
C VAL A 171 3.31 -9.17 1.16
N SER A 172 3.04 -7.86 1.26
CA SER A 172 3.45 -7.05 2.40
C SER A 172 2.95 -7.61 3.73
N ASN A 173 1.68 -8.00 3.81
CA ASN A 173 1.09 -8.54 5.03
C ASN A 173 1.66 -9.92 5.43
N LEU A 174 2.10 -10.75 4.47
CA LEU A 174 2.60 -12.10 4.72
C LEU A 174 4.12 -12.14 4.92
N THR A 175 4.84 -11.14 4.42
CA THR A 175 6.30 -11.06 4.50
C THR A 175 6.82 -10.05 5.54
N ASN A 176 5.90 -9.47 6.31
CA ASN A 176 6.19 -8.57 7.42
C ASN A 176 5.45 -9.04 8.67
N GLN A 177 6.15 -9.75 9.56
CA GLN A 177 5.64 -10.28 10.81
C GLN A 177 6.57 -9.88 11.95
N ASN A 178 6.20 -10.21 13.20
CA ASN A 178 6.98 -9.82 14.38
C ASN A 178 8.38 -10.42 14.42
N ASP A 179 8.59 -11.57 13.81
CA ASP A 179 9.81 -12.38 13.85
C ASP A 179 10.62 -12.36 12.55
N TYR A 180 10.05 -11.81 11.46
CA TYR A 180 10.75 -11.67 10.19
C TYR A 180 10.24 -10.49 9.35
N TYR A 181 11.13 -9.97 8.50
CA TYR A 181 10.82 -8.89 7.55
C TYR A 181 11.46 -9.17 6.19
N TYR A 182 10.64 -9.62 5.23
CA TYR A 182 11.05 -9.90 3.86
C TYR A 182 10.34 -9.01 2.84
N ASN A 183 9.56 -8.02 3.31
CA ASN A 183 8.68 -7.20 2.48
C ASN A 183 9.42 -6.26 1.53
N SER A 184 10.59 -5.79 1.92
CA SER A 184 11.43 -4.89 1.13
C SER A 184 12.91 -5.18 1.33
N SER A 185 13.73 -4.78 0.37
CA SER A 185 15.17 -4.96 0.43
C SER A 185 15.93 -3.85 -0.31
N VAL A 186 16.56 -4.13 -1.44
CA VAL A 186 17.49 -3.22 -2.11
C VAL A 186 16.81 -1.98 -2.68
N ALA A 187 15.66 -2.13 -3.35
CA ALA A 187 14.98 -1.00 -4.00
C ALA A 187 14.48 0.03 -2.97
N HIS A 188 13.82 -0.44 -1.91
CA HIS A 188 13.37 0.44 -0.83
C HIS A 188 14.55 1.03 -0.03
N ALA A 189 15.61 0.25 0.21
CA ALA A 189 16.81 0.77 0.89
C ALA A 189 17.48 1.88 0.08
N PHE A 190 17.60 1.69 -1.23
CA PHE A 190 18.14 2.70 -2.14
C PHE A 190 17.26 3.96 -2.17
N TYR A 191 15.95 3.79 -2.32
CA TYR A 191 15.00 4.90 -2.28
C TYR A 191 15.13 5.71 -0.98
N ASN A 192 15.09 5.04 0.18
CA ASN A 192 15.19 5.71 1.47
C ASN A 192 16.52 6.47 1.63
N ALA A 193 17.63 5.91 1.11
CA ALA A 193 18.93 6.55 1.17
C ALA A 193 19.08 7.78 0.24
N THR A 194 18.26 7.87 -0.81
CA THR A 194 18.30 8.96 -1.79
C THR A 194 17.28 10.07 -1.52
N CYS A 195 16.30 9.82 -0.65
CA CYS A 195 15.25 10.76 -0.28
C CYS A 195 15.44 11.42 1.10
N SER A 196 16.60 11.17 1.74
CA SER A 196 16.97 11.71 3.07
C SER A 196 17.76 13.01 2.95
#